data_15c0ce1bb9d39a4b77a553df32c68265
#
_entry.id   15c0ce1bb9d39a4b77a553df32c68265
#
_cell.length_a   1.000
_cell.length_b   1.000
_cell.length_c   1.000
_cell.angle_alpha   90.00
_cell.angle_beta   90.00
_cell.angle_gamma   90.00
#
_symmetry.space_group_name_H-M   'P 1'
#
loop_
_entity.id
_entity.type
_entity.pdbx_description
1 polymer ?
#
loop_
_entity_poly.entity_id
_entity_poly.type
_entity_poly.pdbx_seq_one_letter_code
_entity_poly.pdbx_strand_id
1 'polypeptide(L)'
;STPLYSSAASDVYKRQTLKDSLTRDQFRLYQLIWKRFAASRMNPAKYETTSIKIAAGEYRFSVAASKNVFEGFRAVYVESDEEKEENNVLVKSIDKDSKLTKEELEPKQHFTQPPAHYTEASLVKALEELGIGRPSTYAPTISTIIARRYVAKENKNLYMTEIGEVVNNIMKQSFPSIVDENFTANMEGLLDMVAEGKVAWKSVISNFYPDLEEAVQIAEKEQESVKIEDEVTDVICEECGRRMVIKYGPHGKFLACPGFPECRNTKPYLEKIGVPCPKCGKDVLLKKTKKGRRYYGCIDNPECDFMSWQKPSAEKCPQCGGYMVEKGNKLACADPQCGYV
;
A
#
# COMPACT_ATOMS: atom_id res chain seq x y z
N SER A 1 4.66 -20.59 -42.75
CA SER A 1 4.51 -19.89 -41.47
C SER A 1 3.04 -19.67 -41.17
N THR A 2 2.46 -20.57 -40.40
CA THR A 2 1.07 -20.49 -39.93
C THR A 2 0.97 -19.34 -38.94
N PRO A 3 0.02 -18.41 -39.06
CA PRO A 3 -0.06 -17.27 -38.17
C PRO A 3 -0.46 -17.72 -36.76
N LEU A 4 0.29 -17.29 -35.76
CA LEU A 4 0.07 -17.47 -34.31
C LEU A 4 -1.33 -17.05 -33.82
N TYR A 5 -2.12 -16.42 -34.67
CA TYR A 5 -3.49 -15.96 -34.37
C TYR A 5 -4.50 -17.10 -34.17
N SER A 6 -4.26 -18.27 -34.74
CA SER A 6 -5.18 -19.41 -34.62
C SER A 6 -5.13 -20.08 -33.25
N SER A 7 -3.96 -20.11 -32.59
CA SER A 7 -3.84 -20.66 -31.24
C SER A 7 -4.40 -19.72 -30.18
N ALA A 8 -4.21 -18.42 -30.33
CA ALA A 8 -4.74 -17.44 -29.40
C ALA A 8 -6.28 -17.39 -29.38
N ALA A 9 -6.92 -17.56 -30.55
CA ALA A 9 -8.38 -17.67 -30.63
C ALA A 9 -8.90 -18.94 -29.94
N SER A 10 -8.22 -20.08 -30.08
CA SER A 10 -8.54 -21.32 -29.40
C SER A 10 -8.40 -21.20 -27.88
N ASP A 11 -7.38 -20.49 -27.40
CA ASP A 11 -7.14 -20.29 -25.97
C ASP A 11 -8.12 -19.30 -25.32
N VAL A 12 -8.62 -18.31 -26.10
CA VAL A 12 -9.71 -17.42 -25.65
C VAL A 12 -11.00 -18.22 -25.45
N TYR A 13 -11.30 -19.16 -26.32
CA TYR A 13 -12.44 -20.07 -26.18
C TYR A 13 -12.34 -20.94 -24.93
N LYS A 14 -11.19 -21.53 -24.68
CA LYS A 14 -10.94 -22.32 -23.46
C LYS A 14 -11.07 -21.50 -22.18
N ARG A 15 -10.72 -20.23 -22.23
CA ARG A 15 -10.87 -19.30 -21.10
C ARG A 15 -12.33 -19.07 -20.73
N GLN A 16 -13.22 -18.94 -21.72
CA GLN A 16 -14.65 -18.75 -21.47
C GLN A 16 -15.30 -20.00 -20.86
N THR A 17 -14.91 -21.19 -21.30
CA THR A 17 -15.41 -22.46 -20.74
C THR A 17 -14.96 -22.73 -19.30
N LEU A 18 -13.79 -22.22 -18.89
CA LEU A 18 -13.28 -22.37 -17.52
C LEU A 18 -13.96 -21.42 -16.51
N LYS A 19 -14.62 -20.37 -16.97
CA LYS A 19 -15.27 -19.39 -16.09
C LYS A 19 -16.32 -20.01 -15.17
N ASP A 20 -17.06 -20.98 -15.67
CA ASP A 20 -18.14 -21.63 -14.93
C ASP A 20 -17.63 -22.75 -13.99
N SER A 21 -16.38 -23.19 -14.19
CA SER A 21 -15.73 -24.24 -13.38
C SER A 21 -14.84 -23.70 -12.25
N LEU A 22 -14.64 -22.37 -12.20
CA LEU A 22 -13.76 -21.71 -11.24
C LEU A 22 -14.51 -20.72 -10.36
N THR A 23 -14.09 -20.56 -9.10
CA THR A 23 -14.58 -19.46 -8.29
C THR A 23 -14.11 -18.12 -8.88
N ARG A 24 -14.77 -17.03 -8.49
CA ARG A 24 -14.42 -15.69 -8.98
C ARG A 24 -12.95 -15.33 -8.79
N ASP A 25 -12.37 -15.66 -7.63
CA ASP A 25 -10.97 -15.32 -7.32
C ASP A 25 -10.00 -16.23 -8.04
N GLN A 26 -10.32 -17.54 -8.17
CA GLN A 26 -9.56 -18.46 -8.99
C GLN A 26 -9.55 -18.05 -10.47
N PHE A 27 -10.69 -17.60 -11.00
CA PHE A 27 -10.76 -17.14 -12.38
C PHE A 27 -9.94 -15.86 -12.61
N ARG A 28 -9.95 -14.93 -11.65
CA ARG A 28 -9.13 -13.70 -11.71
C ARG A 28 -7.63 -14.02 -11.71
N LEU A 29 -7.20 -14.92 -10.83
CA LEU A 29 -5.81 -15.36 -10.77
C LEU A 29 -5.40 -16.07 -12.06
N TYR A 30 -6.22 -17.02 -12.54
CA TYR A 30 -5.99 -17.68 -13.82
C TYR A 30 -5.86 -16.69 -14.98
N GLN A 31 -6.76 -15.70 -15.03
CA GLN A 31 -6.75 -14.66 -16.05
C GLN A 31 -5.45 -13.83 -16.01
N LEU A 32 -4.97 -13.48 -14.82
CA LEU A 32 -3.71 -12.74 -14.65
C LEU A 32 -2.51 -13.55 -15.14
N ILE A 33 -2.41 -14.80 -14.72
CA ILE A 33 -1.34 -15.73 -15.14
C ILE A 33 -1.36 -15.90 -16.66
N TRP A 34 -2.54 -16.16 -17.24
CA TRP A 34 -2.70 -16.33 -18.67
C TRP A 34 -2.27 -15.08 -19.45
N LYS A 35 -2.74 -13.90 -19.04
CA LYS A 35 -2.37 -12.63 -19.68
C LYS A 35 -0.86 -12.41 -19.63
N ARG A 36 -0.23 -12.63 -18.48
CA ARG A 36 1.21 -12.45 -18.31
C ARG A 36 2.01 -13.42 -19.18
N PHE A 37 1.60 -14.69 -19.20
CA PHE A 37 2.21 -15.70 -20.06
C PHE A 37 2.06 -15.37 -21.54
N ALA A 38 0.85 -15.04 -22.00
CA ALA A 38 0.61 -14.65 -23.39
C ALA A 38 1.45 -13.42 -23.78
N ALA A 39 1.47 -12.39 -22.95
CA ALA A 39 2.25 -11.16 -23.16
C ALA A 39 3.76 -11.45 -23.28
N SER A 40 4.31 -12.37 -22.49
CA SER A 40 5.73 -12.74 -22.53
C SER A 40 6.17 -13.36 -23.86
N ARG A 41 5.22 -13.83 -24.67
CA ARG A 41 5.46 -14.45 -25.99
C ARG A 41 5.09 -13.52 -27.16
N MET A 42 4.62 -12.32 -26.87
CA MET A 42 4.25 -11.34 -27.88
C MET A 42 5.41 -10.38 -28.18
N ASN A 43 5.34 -9.73 -29.33
CA ASN A 43 6.29 -8.70 -29.70
C ASN A 43 6.21 -7.50 -28.75
N PRO A 44 7.32 -6.77 -28.54
CA PRO A 44 7.32 -5.55 -27.73
C PRO A 44 6.45 -4.46 -28.36
N ALA A 45 5.90 -3.59 -27.50
CA ALA A 45 5.22 -2.39 -27.96
C ALA A 45 6.21 -1.44 -28.64
N LYS A 46 5.74 -0.68 -29.64
CA LYS A 46 6.56 0.32 -30.34
C LYS A 46 5.98 1.70 -30.14
N TYR A 47 6.84 2.61 -29.74
CA TYR A 47 6.51 4.01 -29.52
C TYR A 47 7.27 4.89 -30.49
N GLU A 48 6.60 5.91 -31.00
CA GLU A 48 7.21 7.02 -31.71
C GLU A 48 7.28 8.20 -30.75
N THR A 49 8.49 8.63 -30.41
CA THR A 49 8.72 9.75 -29.49
C THR A 49 9.22 10.96 -30.27
N THR A 50 8.45 12.04 -30.24
CA THR A 50 8.81 13.32 -30.81
C THR A 50 9.37 14.23 -29.72
N SER A 51 10.60 14.64 -29.82
CA SER A 51 11.25 15.61 -28.91
C SER A 51 11.40 16.95 -29.62
N ILE A 52 10.75 17.98 -29.09
CA ILE A 52 10.76 19.33 -29.64
C ILE A 52 11.58 20.22 -28.72
N LYS A 53 12.55 20.94 -29.29
CA LYS A 53 13.36 21.94 -28.59
C LYS A 53 13.02 23.32 -29.16
N ILE A 54 12.53 24.22 -28.30
CA ILE A 54 12.12 25.56 -28.65
C ILE A 54 13.15 26.55 -28.11
N ALA A 55 13.75 27.35 -28.97
CA ALA A 55 14.67 28.41 -28.60
C ALA A 55 13.92 29.72 -28.39
N ALA A 56 14.16 30.41 -27.30
CA ALA A 56 13.60 31.73 -26.98
C ALA A 56 14.72 32.63 -26.43
N GLY A 57 15.49 33.27 -27.30
CA GLY A 57 16.70 33.98 -26.92
C GLY A 57 17.75 33.05 -26.35
N GLU A 58 18.20 33.35 -25.13
CA GLU A 58 19.16 32.49 -24.40
C GLU A 58 18.53 31.27 -23.74
N TYR A 59 17.20 31.22 -23.64
CA TYR A 59 16.45 30.14 -22.98
C TYR A 59 16.06 29.05 -23.97
N ARG A 60 15.96 27.83 -23.44
CA ARG A 60 15.52 26.67 -24.21
C ARG A 60 14.40 25.94 -23.46
N PHE A 61 13.31 25.69 -24.13
CA PHE A 61 12.22 24.86 -23.65
C PHE A 61 12.27 23.52 -24.37
N SER A 62 11.92 22.44 -23.67
CA SER A 62 11.85 21.11 -24.26
C SER A 62 10.53 20.47 -23.90
N VAL A 63 9.92 19.82 -24.86
CA VAL A 63 8.73 19.00 -24.69
C VAL A 63 8.93 17.69 -25.44
N ALA A 64 8.52 16.58 -24.84
CA ALA A 64 8.53 15.29 -25.49
C ALA A 64 7.11 14.70 -25.45
N ALA A 65 6.67 14.14 -26.57
CA ALA A 65 5.42 13.43 -26.68
C ALA A 65 5.68 12.05 -27.29
N SER A 66 5.12 11.00 -26.70
CA SER A 66 5.23 9.64 -27.18
C SER A 66 3.87 9.15 -27.65
N LYS A 67 3.83 8.57 -28.85
CA LYS A 67 2.64 7.94 -29.41
C LYS A 67 2.90 6.44 -29.54
N ASN A 68 1.99 5.63 -29.03
CA ASN A 68 2.03 4.20 -29.27
C ASN A 68 1.59 3.92 -30.73
N VAL A 69 2.49 3.37 -31.52
CA VAL A 69 2.24 2.99 -32.93
C VAL A 69 1.96 1.51 -33.10
N PHE A 70 2.37 0.69 -32.15
CA PHE A 70 2.10 -0.73 -32.15
C PHE A 70 2.01 -1.24 -30.71
N GLU A 71 0.85 -1.73 -30.32
CA GLU A 71 0.59 -2.14 -28.94
C GLU A 71 1.39 -3.36 -28.49
N GLY A 72 1.70 -4.28 -29.41
CA GLY A 72 2.43 -5.49 -29.07
C GLY A 72 1.79 -6.25 -27.89
N PHE A 73 2.58 -6.59 -26.86
CA PHE A 73 2.09 -7.28 -25.65
C PHE A 73 1.06 -6.47 -24.84
N ARG A 74 1.05 -5.14 -24.96
CA ARG A 74 0.10 -4.27 -24.24
C ARG A 74 -1.35 -4.52 -24.65
N ALA A 75 -1.61 -5.03 -25.84
CA ALA A 75 -2.96 -5.43 -26.25
C ALA A 75 -3.58 -6.51 -25.34
N VAL A 76 -2.76 -7.28 -24.62
CA VAL A 76 -3.19 -8.37 -23.72
C VAL A 76 -2.97 -8.02 -22.25
N TYR A 77 -1.84 -7.36 -21.95
CA TYR A 77 -1.42 -7.08 -20.57
C TYR A 77 -0.85 -5.67 -20.43
N VAL A 78 -1.47 -4.89 -19.58
CA VAL A 78 -0.99 -3.55 -19.17
C VAL A 78 -0.87 -3.57 -17.64
N GLU A 79 0.21 -3.08 -17.10
CA GLU A 79 0.37 -2.90 -15.65
C GLU A 79 -0.47 -1.70 -15.18
N SER A 80 -1.08 -1.83 -14.00
CA SER A 80 -2.01 -0.80 -13.49
C SER A 80 -1.37 0.58 -13.28
N ASP A 81 -0.05 0.63 -13.17
CA ASP A 81 0.68 1.89 -13.00
C ASP A 81 0.99 2.57 -14.35
N GLU A 82 1.03 1.82 -15.45
CA GLU A 82 1.26 2.35 -16.80
C GLU A 82 0.00 3.03 -17.39
N GLU A 83 -1.20 2.70 -16.92
CA GLU A 83 -2.45 3.35 -17.38
C GLU A 83 -2.51 4.86 -17.10
N LYS A 84 -1.64 5.37 -16.20
CA LYS A 84 -1.62 6.78 -15.82
C LYS A 84 -0.72 7.66 -16.70
N GLU A 85 0.12 7.08 -17.53
CA GLU A 85 1.13 7.82 -18.30
C GLU A 85 0.74 8.14 -19.74
N GLU A 86 -0.44 7.77 -20.21
CA GLU A 86 -0.93 8.24 -21.50
C GLU A 86 -1.39 9.71 -21.46
N ASN A 87 -0.48 10.61 -21.08
CA ASN A 87 -0.57 11.99 -21.48
C ASN A 87 -0.25 12.07 -22.98
N ASN A 88 -1.25 11.70 -23.78
CA ASN A 88 -1.29 12.01 -25.22
C ASN A 88 -1.42 13.52 -25.38
N VAL A 89 -0.36 14.24 -25.11
CA VAL A 89 -0.20 15.59 -25.63
C VAL A 89 -0.10 15.41 -27.15
N LEU A 90 -1.21 15.64 -27.83
CA LEU A 90 -1.27 15.73 -29.30
C LEU A 90 -0.35 16.88 -29.73
N VAL A 91 0.92 16.58 -29.87
CA VAL A 91 1.85 17.47 -30.53
C VAL A 91 1.45 17.41 -31.99
N LYS A 92 0.66 18.40 -32.43
CA LYS A 92 0.43 18.65 -33.85
C LYS A 92 1.79 18.75 -34.50
N SER A 93 1.94 18.26 -35.73
CA SER A 93 3.19 18.33 -36.46
C SER A 93 3.70 19.78 -36.46
N ILE A 94 4.77 20.03 -35.73
CA ILE A 94 5.47 21.31 -35.73
C ILE A 94 6.69 21.09 -36.61
N ASP A 95 6.79 21.84 -37.68
CA ASP A 95 7.92 21.76 -38.59
C ASP A 95 9.16 22.41 -37.97
N LYS A 96 10.32 21.93 -38.39
CA LYS A 96 11.59 22.54 -38.04
C LYS A 96 11.61 24.02 -38.46
N ASP A 97 12.08 24.87 -37.55
CA ASP A 97 12.17 26.31 -37.70
C ASP A 97 10.80 27.06 -37.74
N SER A 98 9.72 26.41 -37.33
CA SER A 98 8.43 27.09 -37.15
C SER A 98 8.54 28.17 -36.09
N LYS A 99 8.00 29.35 -36.36
CA LYS A 99 7.92 30.45 -35.41
C LYS A 99 6.72 30.25 -34.51
N LEU A 100 6.95 30.20 -33.18
CA LEU A 100 5.90 30.07 -32.17
C LEU A 100 5.72 31.42 -31.47
N THR A 101 4.45 31.77 -31.20
CA THR A 101 4.10 32.96 -30.41
C THR A 101 3.90 32.52 -28.97
N LYS A 102 4.55 33.24 -28.00
CA LYS A 102 4.33 33.00 -26.60
C LYS A 102 2.95 33.55 -26.21
N GLU A 103 2.06 32.70 -25.73
CA GLU A 103 0.75 33.09 -25.19
C GLU A 103 0.86 33.38 -23.70
N GLU A 104 1.38 32.43 -22.91
CA GLU A 104 1.48 32.52 -21.46
C GLU A 104 2.76 31.86 -20.96
N LEU A 105 3.28 32.35 -19.82
CA LEU A 105 4.38 31.73 -19.09
C LEU A 105 3.94 31.52 -17.64
N GLU A 106 3.67 30.29 -17.26
CA GLU A 106 3.37 29.88 -15.89
C GLU A 106 4.63 29.39 -15.17
N PRO A 107 5.26 30.19 -14.30
CA PRO A 107 6.34 29.68 -13.48
C PRO A 107 5.76 28.83 -12.33
N LYS A 108 6.13 27.56 -12.27
CA LYS A 108 5.75 26.63 -11.18
C LYS A 108 6.98 26.17 -10.43
N GLN A 109 6.98 26.39 -9.12
CA GLN A 109 8.01 25.84 -8.26
C GLN A 109 7.65 24.39 -7.94
N HIS A 110 8.61 23.48 -8.14
CA HIS A 110 8.49 22.08 -7.80
C HIS A 110 9.57 21.71 -6.77
N PHE A 111 9.19 20.84 -5.84
CA PHE A 111 10.10 20.30 -4.86
C PHE A 111 10.26 18.79 -5.08
N THR A 112 11.47 18.28 -4.82
CA THR A 112 11.68 16.84 -4.79
C THR A 112 10.84 16.22 -3.69
N GLN A 113 10.22 15.09 -4.00
CA GLN A 113 9.41 14.36 -3.04
C GLN A 113 10.28 13.27 -2.37
N PRO A 114 10.03 12.94 -1.09
CA PRO A 114 10.67 11.80 -0.46
C PRO A 114 10.28 10.50 -1.16
N PRO A 115 11.06 9.40 -0.97
CA PRO A 115 10.67 8.10 -1.48
C PRO A 115 9.25 7.73 -1.03
N ALA A 116 8.48 7.12 -1.92
CA ALA A 116 7.13 6.67 -1.58
C ALA A 116 7.16 5.54 -0.55
N HIS A 117 6.15 5.48 0.31
CA HIS A 117 5.96 4.33 1.20
C HIS A 117 5.82 3.04 0.40
N TYR A 118 6.32 1.95 0.96
CA TYR A 118 6.14 0.64 0.34
C TYR A 118 4.67 0.25 0.27
N THR A 119 4.30 -0.32 -0.85
CA THR A 119 3.09 -1.15 -0.99
C THR A 119 3.48 -2.61 -0.81
N GLU A 120 2.51 -3.53 -0.65
CA GLU A 120 2.82 -4.97 -0.60
C GLU A 120 3.61 -5.40 -1.85
N ALA A 121 3.24 -4.90 -3.03
CA ALA A 121 3.91 -5.23 -4.30
C ALA A 121 5.34 -4.67 -4.37
N SER A 122 5.54 -3.40 -4.02
CA SER A 122 6.87 -2.79 -4.06
C SER A 122 7.80 -3.36 -2.97
N LEU A 123 7.24 -3.80 -1.83
CA LEU A 123 8.00 -4.50 -0.81
C LEU A 123 8.47 -5.87 -1.30
N VAL A 124 7.59 -6.65 -1.96
CA VAL A 124 7.98 -7.93 -2.59
C VAL A 124 9.10 -7.72 -3.60
N LYS A 125 8.98 -6.68 -4.44
CA LYS A 125 10.00 -6.34 -5.43
C LYS A 125 11.35 -6.01 -4.75
N ALA A 126 11.34 -5.21 -3.69
CA ALA A 126 12.55 -4.87 -2.94
C ALA A 126 13.19 -6.11 -2.28
N LEU A 127 12.39 -7.00 -1.69
CA LEU A 127 12.89 -8.26 -1.12
C LEU A 127 13.52 -9.17 -2.19
N GLU A 128 12.90 -9.25 -3.38
CA GLU A 128 13.44 -10.01 -4.51
C GLU A 128 14.76 -9.41 -5.02
N GLU A 129 14.84 -8.09 -5.19
CA GLU A 129 16.05 -7.39 -5.63
C GLU A 129 17.20 -7.54 -4.64
N LEU A 130 16.92 -7.58 -3.35
CA LEU A 130 17.90 -7.79 -2.27
C LEU A 130 18.23 -9.28 -2.04
N GLY A 131 17.55 -10.21 -2.70
CA GLY A 131 17.73 -11.65 -2.49
C GLY A 131 17.21 -12.18 -1.15
N ILE A 132 16.33 -11.44 -0.48
CA ILE A 132 15.78 -11.76 0.84
C ILE A 132 14.49 -12.56 0.67
N GLY A 133 14.48 -13.82 1.12
CA GLY A 133 13.34 -14.72 0.98
C GLY A 133 13.21 -15.33 -0.42
N ARG A 134 12.08 -15.98 -0.64
CA ARG A 134 11.74 -16.68 -1.89
C ARG A 134 10.25 -16.46 -2.20
N PRO A 135 9.76 -16.73 -3.41
CA PRO A 135 8.34 -16.54 -3.76
C PRO A 135 7.35 -17.16 -2.77
N SER A 136 7.70 -18.28 -2.15
CA SER A 136 6.88 -18.95 -1.15
C SER A 136 6.82 -18.22 0.20
N THR A 137 7.77 -17.36 0.52
CA THR A 137 7.87 -16.69 1.83
C THR A 137 7.46 -15.22 1.81
N TYR A 138 7.46 -14.54 0.67
CA TYR A 138 7.13 -13.10 0.60
C TYR A 138 5.75 -12.78 1.16
N ALA A 139 4.71 -13.42 0.66
CA ALA A 139 3.34 -13.14 1.10
C ALA A 139 3.08 -13.55 2.58
N PRO A 140 3.54 -14.71 3.07
CA PRO A 140 3.45 -15.06 4.48
C PRO A 140 4.16 -14.06 5.40
N THR A 141 5.35 -13.58 5.02
CA THR A 141 6.12 -12.60 5.81
C THR A 141 5.35 -11.29 5.93
N ILE A 142 4.86 -10.74 4.81
CA ILE A 142 4.08 -9.50 4.81
C ILE A 142 2.79 -9.67 5.64
N SER A 143 2.09 -10.79 5.45
CA SER A 143 0.89 -11.08 6.24
C SER A 143 1.19 -11.16 7.74
N THR A 144 2.33 -11.72 8.13
CA THR A 144 2.75 -11.87 9.52
C THR A 144 3.07 -10.52 10.16
N ILE A 145 3.83 -9.64 9.50
CA ILE A 145 4.16 -8.32 10.06
C ILE A 145 2.92 -7.43 10.22
N ILE A 146 1.95 -7.56 9.30
CA ILE A 146 0.65 -6.87 9.41
C ILE A 146 -0.21 -7.48 10.54
N ALA A 147 -0.29 -8.81 10.63
CA ALA A 147 -1.06 -9.49 11.67
C ALA A 147 -0.51 -9.22 13.08
N ARG A 148 0.81 -9.13 13.22
CA ARG A 148 1.50 -8.76 14.47
C ARG A 148 1.45 -7.26 14.75
N ARG A 149 0.91 -6.46 13.84
CA ARG A 149 0.79 -5.00 13.94
C ARG A 149 2.13 -4.27 14.02
N TYR A 150 3.19 -4.83 13.51
CA TYR A 150 4.45 -4.11 13.32
C TYR A 150 4.31 -3.08 12.20
N VAL A 151 3.44 -3.39 11.24
CA VAL A 151 3.12 -2.54 10.11
C VAL A 151 1.59 -2.40 9.99
N ALA A 152 1.13 -1.18 9.76
CA ALA A 152 -0.26 -0.87 9.42
C ALA A 152 -0.40 -0.66 7.91
N LYS A 153 -1.50 -1.13 7.33
CA LYS A 153 -1.83 -0.89 5.93
C LYS A 153 -2.94 0.14 5.82
N GLU A 154 -2.61 1.28 5.22
CA GLU A 154 -3.56 2.34 4.93
C GLU A 154 -3.66 2.55 3.41
N ASN A 155 -4.86 2.39 2.88
CA ASN A 155 -5.10 2.31 1.45
C ASN A 155 -4.27 1.17 0.81
N LYS A 156 -3.19 1.50 0.10
CA LYS A 156 -2.25 0.53 -0.48
C LYS A 156 -0.89 0.57 0.20
N ASN A 157 -0.61 1.61 0.99
CA ASN A 157 0.70 1.87 1.58
C ASN A 157 0.87 1.18 2.93
N LEU A 158 2.10 0.82 3.23
CA LEU A 158 2.53 0.22 4.48
C LEU A 158 3.22 1.28 5.34
N TYR A 159 2.83 1.37 6.60
CA TYR A 159 3.37 2.30 7.59
C TYR A 159 3.85 1.53 8.80
N MET A 160 5.03 1.86 9.28
CA MET A 160 5.52 1.30 10.54
C MET A 160 4.68 1.83 11.70
N THR A 161 4.34 0.97 12.65
CA THR A 161 3.64 1.34 13.88
C THR A 161 4.64 1.60 15.01
N GLU A 162 4.20 2.22 16.09
CA GLU A 162 5.04 2.40 17.29
C GLU A 162 5.57 1.08 17.85
N ILE A 163 4.73 0.04 17.88
CA ILE A 163 5.16 -1.31 18.28
C ILE A 163 6.21 -1.85 17.31
N GLY A 164 6.01 -1.63 16.00
CA GLY A 164 6.96 -2.03 14.97
C GLY A 164 8.31 -1.35 15.16
N GLU A 165 8.31 -0.06 15.46
CA GLU A 165 9.53 0.71 15.71
C GLU A 165 10.29 0.20 16.93
N VAL A 166 9.59 0.02 18.06
CA VAL A 166 10.20 -0.52 19.29
C VAL A 166 10.81 -1.89 19.04
N VAL A 167 10.05 -2.82 18.41
CA VAL A 167 10.55 -4.17 18.11
C VAL A 167 11.75 -4.11 17.16
N ASN A 168 11.70 -3.27 16.12
CA ASN A 168 12.80 -3.11 15.18
C ASN A 168 14.07 -2.59 15.88
N ASN A 169 13.94 -1.62 16.78
CA ASN A 169 15.06 -1.06 17.53
C ASN A 169 15.67 -2.10 18.47
N ILE A 170 14.85 -2.86 19.19
CA ILE A 170 15.30 -3.97 20.04
C ILE A 170 16.07 -4.99 19.20
N MET A 171 15.50 -5.42 18.07
CA MET A 171 16.13 -6.40 17.18
C MET A 171 17.46 -5.92 16.63
N LYS A 172 17.54 -4.66 16.19
CA LYS A 172 18.79 -4.06 15.70
C LYS A 172 19.86 -3.92 16.77
N GLN A 173 19.47 -3.64 18.00
CA GLN A 173 20.43 -3.52 19.14
C GLN A 173 20.93 -4.89 19.60
N SER A 174 20.04 -5.84 19.76
CA SER A 174 20.38 -7.16 20.32
C SER A 174 20.94 -8.14 19.27
N PHE A 175 20.55 -8.00 18.01
CA PHE A 175 20.90 -8.93 16.93
C PHE A 175 21.41 -8.23 15.67
N PRO A 176 22.40 -7.32 15.76
CA PRO A 176 22.82 -6.49 14.62
C PRO A 176 23.33 -7.32 13.43
N SER A 177 24.01 -8.44 13.70
CA SER A 177 24.54 -9.32 12.64
C SER A 177 23.46 -10.13 11.92
N ILE A 178 22.33 -10.39 12.58
CA ILE A 178 21.21 -11.19 12.03
C ILE A 178 20.21 -10.29 11.33
N VAL A 179 19.99 -9.08 11.85
CA VAL A 179 19.09 -8.07 11.29
C VAL A 179 19.84 -7.24 10.25
N ASP A 180 20.50 -7.91 9.32
CA ASP A 180 21.22 -7.34 8.20
C ASP A 180 20.71 -7.95 6.88
N GLU A 181 20.57 -7.10 5.88
CA GLU A 181 20.05 -7.52 4.57
C GLU A 181 20.97 -8.54 3.90
N ASN A 182 22.28 -8.34 4.01
CA ASN A 182 23.29 -9.22 3.42
C ASN A 182 23.33 -10.57 4.14
N PHE A 183 23.15 -10.57 5.45
CA PHE A 183 23.09 -11.82 6.22
C PHE A 183 21.96 -12.72 5.72
N THR A 184 20.74 -12.16 5.59
CA THR A 184 19.58 -12.93 5.12
C THR A 184 19.77 -13.40 3.68
N ALA A 185 20.27 -12.54 2.79
CA ALA A 185 20.55 -12.90 1.40
C ALA A 185 21.62 -14.01 1.29
N ASN A 186 22.70 -13.93 2.09
CA ASN A 186 23.74 -14.94 2.14
C ASN A 186 23.21 -16.28 2.67
N MET A 187 22.37 -16.26 3.71
CA MET A 187 21.75 -17.45 4.26
C MET A 187 20.86 -18.15 3.22
N GLU A 188 20.06 -17.39 2.49
CA GLU A 188 19.24 -17.90 1.38
C GLU A 188 20.13 -18.56 0.29
N GLY A 189 21.26 -17.93 -0.05
CA GLY A 189 22.25 -18.49 -0.99
C GLY A 189 22.86 -19.79 -0.47
N LEU A 190 23.19 -19.89 0.82
CA LEU A 190 23.67 -21.13 1.43
C LEU A 190 22.64 -22.24 1.40
N LEU A 191 21.36 -21.92 1.61
CA LEU A 191 20.25 -22.89 1.51
C LEU A 191 20.07 -23.38 0.07
N ASP A 192 20.24 -22.53 -0.94
CA ASP A 192 20.25 -22.95 -2.33
C ASP A 192 21.44 -23.93 -2.62
N MET A 193 22.62 -23.63 -2.08
CA MET A 193 23.77 -24.54 -2.20
C MET A 193 23.53 -25.89 -1.50
N VAL A 194 22.77 -25.90 -0.39
CA VAL A 194 22.35 -27.15 0.27
C VAL A 194 21.39 -27.92 -0.64
N ALA A 195 20.42 -27.24 -1.28
CA ALA A 195 19.48 -27.87 -2.21
C ALA A 195 20.18 -28.48 -3.44
N GLU A 196 21.27 -27.85 -3.90
CA GLU A 196 22.13 -28.35 -4.98
C GLU A 196 23.10 -29.49 -4.51
N GLY A 197 23.14 -29.81 -3.23
CA GLY A 197 24.05 -30.84 -2.67
C GLY A 197 25.51 -30.41 -2.55
N LYS A 198 25.83 -29.10 -2.72
CA LYS A 198 27.19 -28.55 -2.62
C LYS A 198 27.65 -28.34 -1.20
N VAL A 199 26.73 -28.08 -0.27
CA VAL A 199 27.02 -27.83 1.16
C VAL A 199 26.12 -28.69 2.02
N ALA A 200 26.67 -29.22 3.11
CA ALA A 200 25.89 -29.99 4.07
C ALA A 200 25.08 -29.04 4.96
N TRP A 201 23.77 -29.25 5.09
CA TRP A 201 22.91 -28.40 5.91
C TRP A 201 23.36 -28.30 7.38
N LYS A 202 23.93 -29.38 7.92
CA LYS A 202 24.47 -29.39 9.30
C LYS A 202 25.59 -28.37 9.49
N SER A 203 26.46 -28.20 8.48
CA SER A 203 27.53 -27.22 8.55
C SER A 203 26.99 -25.78 8.59
N VAL A 204 25.93 -25.50 7.84
CA VAL A 204 25.28 -24.19 7.87
C VAL A 204 24.74 -23.88 9.27
N ILE A 205 24.03 -24.83 9.87
CA ILE A 205 23.48 -24.67 11.22
C ILE A 205 24.59 -24.55 12.28
N SER A 206 25.63 -25.41 12.20
CA SER A 206 26.73 -25.40 13.17
C SER A 206 27.53 -24.07 13.14
N ASN A 207 27.58 -23.41 12.00
CA ASN A 207 28.24 -22.11 11.89
C ASN A 207 27.35 -20.97 12.37
N PHE A 208 26.05 -21.09 12.25
CA PHE A 208 25.11 -20.03 12.62
C PHE A 208 24.71 -20.06 14.09
N TYR A 209 24.49 -21.25 14.66
CA TYR A 209 23.87 -21.41 15.97
C TYR A 209 24.68 -20.81 17.14
N PRO A 210 26.03 -20.95 17.20
CA PRO A 210 26.80 -20.39 18.32
C PRO A 210 26.65 -18.87 18.45
N ASP A 211 26.71 -18.13 17.33
CA ASP A 211 26.57 -16.68 17.33
C ASP A 211 25.15 -16.24 17.74
N LEU A 212 24.15 -16.98 17.30
CA LEU A 212 22.76 -16.77 17.73
C LEU A 212 22.59 -17.02 19.23
N GLU A 213 23.12 -18.12 19.74
CA GLU A 213 23.01 -18.50 21.17
C GLU A 213 23.68 -17.46 22.07
N GLU A 214 24.86 -16.99 21.69
CA GLU A 214 25.56 -15.92 22.44
C GLU A 214 24.75 -14.61 22.40
N ALA A 215 24.24 -14.20 21.23
CA ALA A 215 23.43 -12.99 21.12
C ALA A 215 22.14 -13.06 21.94
N VAL A 216 21.49 -14.23 22.00
CA VAL A 216 20.30 -14.45 22.84
C VAL A 216 20.63 -14.33 24.30
N GLN A 217 21.74 -14.96 24.77
CA GLN A 217 22.16 -14.89 26.17
C GLN A 217 22.51 -13.47 26.64
N ILE A 218 23.13 -12.67 25.75
CA ILE A 218 23.42 -11.25 25.99
C ILE A 218 22.10 -10.48 26.09
N ALA A 219 21.21 -10.65 25.09
CA ALA A 219 19.94 -9.96 25.06
C ALA A 219 19.06 -10.26 26.29
N GLU A 220 19.03 -11.50 26.78
CA GLU A 220 18.27 -11.87 27.97
C GLU A 220 18.81 -11.21 29.27
N LYS A 221 20.10 -10.90 29.30
CA LYS A 221 20.74 -10.27 30.47
C LYS A 221 20.66 -8.76 30.46
N GLU A 222 20.77 -8.16 29.29
CA GLU A 222 20.90 -6.70 29.11
C GLU A 222 19.57 -6.01 28.80
N GLN A 223 18.57 -6.75 28.32
CA GLN A 223 17.32 -6.14 27.93
C GLN A 223 16.46 -5.79 29.15
N GLU A 224 16.42 -4.52 29.49
CA GLU A 224 15.38 -3.98 30.35
C GLU A 224 14.00 -4.08 29.63
N SER A 225 12.96 -4.39 30.44
CA SER A 225 11.60 -4.41 29.87
C SER A 225 11.20 -3.05 29.33
N VAL A 226 11.19 -2.89 28.02
CA VAL A 226 10.71 -1.67 27.36
C VAL A 226 9.20 -1.58 27.59
N LYS A 227 8.79 -0.70 28.47
CA LYS A 227 7.37 -0.35 28.62
C LYS A 227 7.07 0.72 27.61
N ILE A 228 6.21 0.38 26.64
CA ILE A 228 5.60 1.40 25.77
C ILE A 228 4.76 2.28 26.69
N GLU A 229 5.05 3.58 26.74
CA GLU A 229 4.26 4.52 27.52
C GLU A 229 2.82 4.52 26.98
N ASP A 230 1.88 4.26 27.89
CA ASP A 230 0.47 4.27 27.53
C ASP A 230 0.05 5.71 27.18
N GLU A 231 -0.52 5.93 26.03
CA GLU A 231 -1.07 7.24 25.62
C GLU A 231 -2.26 7.59 26.50
N VAL A 232 -2.10 8.62 27.33
CA VAL A 232 -3.14 9.08 28.26
C VAL A 232 -4.20 9.88 27.50
N THR A 233 -5.46 9.55 27.70
CA THR A 233 -6.59 10.23 27.07
C THR A 233 -7.33 11.14 28.04
N ASP A 234 -8.18 12.02 27.50
CA ASP A 234 -9.08 12.85 28.30
C ASP A 234 -10.32 12.11 28.85
N VAL A 235 -10.47 10.85 28.49
CA VAL A 235 -11.58 10.02 28.94
C VAL A 235 -11.37 9.58 30.39
N ILE A 236 -12.32 9.91 31.26
CA ILE A 236 -12.26 9.53 32.67
C ILE A 236 -12.93 8.18 32.88
N CYS A 237 -12.29 7.35 33.70
CA CYS A 237 -12.86 6.08 34.14
C CYS A 237 -14.02 6.33 35.08
N GLU A 238 -15.20 5.79 34.79
CA GLU A 238 -16.44 5.96 35.57
C GLU A 238 -16.36 5.27 36.93
N GLU A 239 -15.51 4.23 37.07
CA GLU A 239 -15.39 3.45 38.32
C GLU A 239 -14.41 4.08 39.32
N CYS A 240 -13.29 4.65 38.86
CA CYS A 240 -12.23 5.11 39.77
C CYS A 240 -11.75 6.54 39.54
N GLY A 241 -12.30 7.28 38.56
CA GLY A 241 -11.98 8.68 38.27
C GLY A 241 -10.62 8.94 37.62
N ARG A 242 -9.81 7.91 37.32
CA ARG A 242 -8.50 8.06 36.66
C ARG A 242 -8.70 8.30 35.17
N ARG A 243 -7.79 9.01 34.52
CA ARG A 243 -7.77 9.14 33.05
C ARG A 243 -7.47 7.78 32.42
N MET A 244 -8.25 7.41 31.42
CA MET A 244 -8.04 6.15 30.70
C MET A 244 -6.89 6.28 29.71
N VAL A 245 -6.24 5.16 29.45
CA VAL A 245 -5.09 5.06 28.54
C VAL A 245 -5.45 4.19 27.35
N ILE A 246 -4.84 4.48 26.20
CA ILE A 246 -5.00 3.65 25.01
C ILE A 246 -4.13 2.42 25.13
N LYS A 247 -4.75 1.25 25.07
CA LYS A 247 -4.04 -0.04 24.97
C LYS A 247 -4.38 -0.78 23.72
N TYR A 248 -3.49 -1.66 23.32
CA TYR A 248 -3.64 -2.49 22.14
C TYR A 248 -4.05 -3.91 22.52
N GLY A 249 -5.23 -4.34 22.10
CA GLY A 249 -5.74 -5.68 22.30
C GLY A 249 -5.83 -6.49 21.00
N PRO A 250 -6.29 -7.76 21.07
CA PRO A 250 -6.43 -8.63 19.91
C PRO A 250 -7.34 -8.03 18.80
N HIS A 251 -8.27 -7.16 19.17
CA HIS A 251 -9.27 -6.58 18.26
C HIS A 251 -8.99 -5.12 17.87
N GLY A 252 -7.89 -4.53 18.31
CA GLY A 252 -7.51 -3.14 18.03
C GLY A 252 -7.22 -2.31 19.27
N LYS A 253 -7.17 -1.00 19.07
CA LYS A 253 -7.05 -0.02 20.16
C LYS A 253 -8.29 -0.08 21.05
N PHE A 254 -8.11 -0.01 22.36
CA PHE A 254 -9.19 0.15 23.33
C PHE A 254 -8.71 1.03 24.48
N LEU A 255 -9.65 1.64 25.18
CA LEU A 255 -9.36 2.43 26.36
C LEU A 255 -9.36 1.52 27.58
N ALA A 256 -8.29 1.54 28.36
CA ALA A 256 -8.15 0.79 29.60
C ALA A 256 -7.91 1.73 30.78
N CYS A 257 -8.39 1.34 31.94
CA CYS A 257 -8.05 2.06 33.16
C CYS A 257 -6.63 1.71 33.61
N PRO A 258 -5.76 2.71 33.89
CA PRO A 258 -4.40 2.45 34.38
C PRO A 258 -4.37 1.84 35.79
N GLY A 259 -5.51 1.79 36.48
CA GLY A 259 -5.64 1.18 37.81
C GLY A 259 -5.71 -0.34 37.78
N PHE A 260 -5.43 -1.01 36.66
CA PHE A 260 -5.34 -2.48 36.66
C PHE A 260 -4.22 -2.98 37.57
N PRO A 261 -4.42 -4.07 38.37
CA PRO A 261 -5.57 -4.99 38.37
C PRO A 261 -6.78 -4.58 39.23
N GLU A 262 -6.69 -3.50 40.00
CA GLU A 262 -7.74 -3.06 40.94
C GLU A 262 -8.99 -2.58 40.21
N CYS A 263 -8.81 -1.80 39.14
CA CYS A 263 -9.88 -1.35 38.29
C CYS A 263 -9.70 -1.96 36.88
N ARG A 264 -10.67 -2.77 36.44
CA ARG A 264 -10.63 -3.48 35.18
C ARG A 264 -11.52 -2.85 34.10
N ASN A 265 -11.92 -1.60 34.30
CA ASN A 265 -12.80 -0.91 33.34
C ASN A 265 -12.11 -0.70 32.01
N THR A 266 -12.80 -1.10 30.94
CA THR A 266 -12.32 -0.92 29.56
C THR A 266 -13.44 -0.36 28.69
N LYS A 267 -13.10 0.52 27.75
CA LYS A 267 -14.04 1.09 26.77
C LYS A 267 -13.50 0.91 25.36
N PRO A 268 -14.37 0.80 24.34
CA PRO A 268 -13.93 0.79 22.97
C PRO A 268 -13.28 2.14 22.62
N TYR A 269 -12.13 2.10 21.93
CA TYR A 269 -11.53 3.31 21.39
C TYR A 269 -12.33 3.80 20.18
N LEU A 270 -12.86 5.01 20.29
CA LEU A 270 -13.69 5.65 19.26
C LEU A 270 -12.84 6.67 18.51
N GLU A 271 -12.40 6.31 17.32
CA GLU A 271 -11.61 7.19 16.46
C GLU A 271 -12.50 8.27 15.83
N LYS A 272 -12.39 9.50 16.36
CA LYS A 272 -13.08 10.68 15.82
C LYS A 272 -12.35 11.18 14.59
N ILE A 273 -13.06 11.44 13.51
CA ILE A 273 -12.47 11.95 12.26
C ILE A 273 -12.40 13.47 12.18
N GLY A 274 -12.86 14.18 13.23
CA GLY A 274 -12.86 15.64 13.30
C GLY A 274 -13.90 16.32 12.40
N VAL A 275 -14.86 15.58 11.86
CA VAL A 275 -15.92 16.10 10.99
C VAL A 275 -17.26 15.97 11.69
N PRO A 276 -18.06 17.05 11.75
CA PRO A 276 -19.38 16.98 12.34
C PRO A 276 -20.35 16.16 11.48
N CYS A 277 -21.26 15.46 12.13
CA CYS A 277 -22.29 14.68 11.45
C CYS A 277 -23.23 15.61 10.65
N PRO A 278 -23.42 15.36 9.35
CA PRO A 278 -24.29 16.19 8.50
C PRO A 278 -25.76 16.22 8.97
N LYS A 279 -26.21 15.21 9.75
CA LYS A 279 -27.60 15.10 10.23
C LYS A 279 -27.82 15.76 11.58
N CYS A 280 -26.94 15.54 12.55
CA CYS A 280 -27.14 15.97 13.95
C CYS A 280 -26.05 16.89 14.50
N GLY A 281 -24.96 17.14 13.76
CA GLY A 281 -23.85 18.00 14.17
C GLY A 281 -22.86 17.39 15.18
N LYS A 282 -23.12 16.18 15.72
CA LYS A 282 -22.22 15.48 16.64
C LYS A 282 -21.05 14.81 15.88
N ASP A 283 -20.07 14.27 16.59
CA ASP A 283 -18.88 13.67 15.99
C ASP A 283 -19.21 12.48 15.09
N VAL A 284 -18.51 12.40 13.96
CA VAL A 284 -18.47 11.18 13.12
C VAL A 284 -17.27 10.33 13.51
N LEU A 285 -17.51 9.04 13.66
CA LEU A 285 -16.54 8.04 14.06
C LEU A 285 -16.18 7.11 12.91
N LEU A 286 -14.92 6.69 12.86
CA LEU A 286 -14.49 5.57 12.05
C LEU A 286 -14.87 4.25 12.75
N LYS A 287 -15.76 3.49 12.13
CA LYS A 287 -16.25 2.20 12.63
C LYS A 287 -15.86 1.06 11.68
N LYS A 288 -15.86 -0.17 12.20
CA LYS A 288 -15.62 -1.38 11.39
C LYS A 288 -16.84 -2.31 11.46
N THR A 289 -17.22 -2.87 10.32
CA THR A 289 -18.24 -3.94 10.26
C THR A 289 -17.68 -5.24 10.85
N LYS A 290 -18.54 -6.21 11.16
CA LYS A 290 -18.14 -7.57 11.60
C LYS A 290 -17.19 -8.27 10.59
N LYS A 291 -17.24 -7.89 9.31
CA LYS A 291 -16.35 -8.39 8.24
C LYS A 291 -15.07 -7.54 8.07
N GLY A 292 -14.77 -6.62 8.99
CA GLY A 292 -13.56 -5.79 8.97
C GLY A 292 -13.59 -4.57 8.03
N ARG A 293 -14.68 -4.35 7.26
CA ARG A 293 -14.77 -3.20 6.36
C ARG A 293 -15.00 -1.91 7.15
N ARG A 294 -14.21 -0.87 6.86
CA ARG A 294 -14.33 0.47 7.47
C ARG A 294 -15.56 1.20 6.93
N TYR A 295 -16.24 1.94 7.80
CA TYR A 295 -17.31 2.88 7.47
C TYR A 295 -17.33 4.02 8.48
N TYR A 296 -17.96 5.12 8.11
CA TYR A 296 -18.08 6.30 8.94
C TYR A 296 -19.51 6.41 9.45
N GLY A 297 -19.70 6.60 10.74
CA GLY A 297 -21.02 6.66 11.35
C GLY A 297 -21.07 7.65 12.50
N CYS A 298 -22.25 8.21 12.76
CA CYS A 298 -22.44 9.12 13.88
C CYS A 298 -22.15 8.43 15.23
N ILE A 299 -21.65 9.22 16.21
CA ILE A 299 -21.44 8.75 17.58
C ILE A 299 -22.77 8.33 18.22
N ASP A 300 -23.86 9.01 17.89
CA ASP A 300 -25.21 8.79 18.41
C ASP A 300 -25.96 7.65 17.70
N ASN A 301 -25.32 6.81 16.94
CA ASN A 301 -26.01 5.65 16.37
C ASN A 301 -26.40 4.67 17.49
N PRO A 302 -27.69 4.24 17.63
CA PRO A 302 -28.75 4.23 16.58
C PRO A 302 -29.66 5.46 16.52
N GLU A 303 -29.63 6.41 17.43
CA GLU A 303 -30.52 7.58 17.41
C GLU A 303 -30.32 8.45 16.17
N CYS A 304 -29.06 8.59 15.72
CA CYS A 304 -28.70 9.18 14.43
C CYS A 304 -28.20 8.10 13.48
N ASP A 305 -28.93 7.85 12.42
CA ASP A 305 -28.70 6.81 11.42
C ASP A 305 -27.65 7.18 10.35
N PHE A 306 -26.90 8.29 10.56
CA PHE A 306 -25.88 8.70 9.60
C PHE A 306 -24.79 7.65 9.43
N MET A 307 -24.60 7.21 8.18
CA MET A 307 -23.57 6.27 7.77
C MET A 307 -23.03 6.62 6.38
N SER A 308 -21.73 6.55 6.20
CA SER A 308 -21.05 6.71 4.91
C SER A 308 -19.95 5.69 4.74
N TRP A 309 -19.77 5.18 3.51
CA TRP A 309 -18.66 4.31 3.14
C TRP A 309 -17.40 5.07 2.77
N GLN A 310 -17.53 6.36 2.44
CA GLN A 310 -16.43 7.26 2.12
C GLN A 310 -16.29 8.27 3.25
N LYS A 311 -15.09 8.78 3.46
CA LYS A 311 -14.82 9.74 4.52
C LYS A 311 -15.57 11.04 4.24
N PRO A 312 -16.48 11.48 5.11
CA PRO A 312 -17.16 12.75 4.94
C PRO A 312 -16.17 13.91 5.14
N SER A 313 -16.39 15.00 4.41
CA SER A 313 -15.67 16.26 4.56
C SER A 313 -16.49 17.24 5.40
N ALA A 314 -15.81 18.19 6.05
CA ALA A 314 -16.45 19.30 6.72
C ALA A 314 -17.07 20.33 5.74
N GLU A 315 -16.67 20.28 4.47
CA GLU A 315 -17.13 21.17 3.43
C GLU A 315 -18.52 20.77 2.91
N LYS A 316 -19.31 21.78 2.59
CA LYS A 316 -20.63 21.56 1.96
C LYS A 316 -20.51 21.71 0.45
N CYS A 317 -21.31 20.93 -0.27
CA CYS A 317 -21.36 21.04 -1.71
C CYS A 317 -21.84 22.44 -2.15
N PRO A 318 -21.07 23.15 -2.99
CA PRO A 318 -21.44 24.50 -3.42
C PRO A 318 -22.66 24.50 -4.34
N GLN A 319 -23.00 23.35 -4.95
CA GLN A 319 -24.11 23.27 -5.88
C GLN A 319 -25.45 22.91 -5.22
N CYS A 320 -25.46 21.99 -4.23
CA CYS A 320 -26.71 21.53 -3.60
C CYS A 320 -26.74 21.74 -2.08
N GLY A 321 -25.66 22.22 -1.46
CA GLY A 321 -25.57 22.39 0.01
C GLY A 321 -25.44 21.08 0.81
N GLY A 322 -25.44 19.93 0.14
CA GLY A 322 -25.27 18.62 0.75
C GLY A 322 -23.83 18.40 1.28
N TYR A 323 -23.60 17.33 2.04
CA TYR A 323 -22.25 17.02 2.50
C TYR A 323 -21.40 16.41 1.38
N MET A 324 -20.09 16.64 1.47
CA MET A 324 -19.11 16.10 0.53
C MET A 324 -18.36 14.90 1.13
N VAL A 325 -17.84 14.07 0.27
CA VAL A 325 -17.04 12.90 0.63
C VAL A 325 -15.72 12.89 -0.11
N GLU A 326 -14.67 12.38 0.52
CA GLU A 326 -13.36 12.19 -0.11
C GLU A 326 -13.40 11.01 -1.09
N LYS A 327 -13.10 11.27 -2.36
CA LYS A 327 -12.99 10.26 -3.43
C LYS A 327 -11.63 10.34 -4.09
N GLY A 328 -10.66 9.62 -3.53
CA GLY A 328 -9.24 9.77 -3.89
C GLY A 328 -8.72 11.15 -3.48
N ASN A 329 -8.15 11.91 -4.41
CA ASN A 329 -7.61 13.25 -4.15
C ASN A 329 -8.64 14.38 -4.42
N LYS A 330 -9.91 14.04 -4.60
CA LYS A 330 -10.98 15.00 -4.91
C LYS A 330 -12.10 14.89 -3.88
N LEU A 331 -12.81 16.00 -3.70
CA LEU A 331 -14.06 16.05 -2.96
C LEU A 331 -15.23 15.91 -3.92
N ALA A 332 -16.12 14.99 -3.64
CA ALA A 332 -17.33 14.76 -4.43
C ALA A 332 -18.58 14.94 -3.57
N CYS A 333 -19.66 15.41 -4.17
CA CYS A 333 -20.94 15.44 -3.49
C CYS A 333 -21.42 14.02 -3.15
N ALA A 334 -21.94 13.83 -1.95
CA ALA A 334 -22.47 12.54 -1.52
C ALA A 334 -23.80 12.19 -2.21
N ASP A 335 -24.50 13.18 -2.75
CA ASP A 335 -25.72 12.97 -3.53
C ASP A 335 -25.36 12.56 -4.97
N PRO A 336 -25.71 11.32 -5.38
CA PRO A 336 -25.44 10.84 -6.73
C PRO A 336 -26.11 11.67 -7.84
N GLN A 337 -27.21 12.37 -7.51
CA GLN A 337 -27.95 13.18 -8.48
C GLN A 337 -27.30 14.54 -8.72
N CYS A 338 -26.55 15.05 -7.73
CA CYS A 338 -25.86 16.33 -7.86
C CYS A 338 -24.64 16.27 -8.80
N GLY A 339 -23.87 15.18 -8.74
CA GLY A 339 -22.73 14.92 -9.63
C GLY A 339 -21.53 15.89 -9.49
N TYR A 340 -21.51 16.79 -8.53
CA TYR A 340 -20.42 17.73 -8.30
C TYR A 340 -19.15 17.00 -7.77
N VAL A 341 -17.98 17.30 -8.39
CA VAL A 341 -16.66 16.71 -8.07
C VAL A 341 -15.58 17.77 -8.06
#